data_a5787d2d72d4ca8a9db9fb1a1738d8be
#
_entry.id   a5787d2d72d4ca8a9db9fb1a1738d8be
#
_cell.length_a   1.000
_cell.length_b   1.000
_cell.length_c   1.000
_cell.angle_alpha   90.00
_cell.angle_beta   90.00
_cell.angle_gamma   90.00
#
_symmetry.space_group_name_H-M   'P 1'
#
loop_
_entity.id
_entity.type
_entity.pdbx_description
1 polymer ?
#
loop_
_entity_poly.entity_id
_entity_poly.type
_entity_poly.pdbx_seq_one_letter_code
_entity_poly.pdbx_strand_id
1 'polypeptide(L)'
;MSLYLTLKAIHVIAVVSWMVGLLYLPRLFVYHVENNNEQTSKVFKIMEKRLMKIIMNPAMIITWITGLSIWWILGLETIFSLWLSLKFILVFALSGYHGFLSKCLKDFELDRNDRSSKFFRFINEIPTIILIIVVFLVIFKPA
;
A
#
# COMPACT_ATOMS: atom_id res chain seq x y z
N MET A 1 -11.59 20.01 -19.87
CA MET A 1 -11.01 18.74 -19.44
C MET A 1 -11.98 18.05 -18.50
N SER A 2 -12.12 16.76 -18.59
CA SER A 2 -13.04 15.98 -17.77
C SER A 2 -12.56 15.89 -16.32
N LEU A 3 -13.44 16.16 -15.37
CA LEU A 3 -13.15 15.94 -13.95
C LEU A 3 -12.85 14.46 -13.69
N TYR A 4 -13.59 13.56 -14.34
CA TYR A 4 -13.39 12.12 -14.21
C TYR A 4 -11.97 11.71 -14.62
N LEU A 5 -11.51 12.18 -15.79
CA LEU A 5 -10.17 11.84 -16.28
C LEU A 5 -9.07 12.41 -15.39
N THR A 6 -9.27 13.61 -14.86
CA THR A 6 -8.32 14.24 -13.94
C THR A 6 -8.22 13.44 -12.64
N LEU A 7 -9.38 13.06 -12.05
CA LEU A 7 -9.41 12.24 -10.84
C LEU A 7 -8.78 10.87 -11.08
N LYS A 8 -9.03 10.29 -12.25
CA LYS A 8 -8.46 8.99 -12.61
C LYS A 8 -6.93 9.06 -12.69
N ALA A 9 -6.40 10.12 -13.30
CA ALA A 9 -4.95 10.33 -13.39
C ALA A 9 -4.32 10.47 -11.99
N ILE A 10 -4.92 11.28 -11.14
CA ILE A 10 -4.44 11.46 -9.76
C ILE A 10 -4.52 10.14 -8.99
N HIS A 11 -5.62 9.40 -9.18
CA HIS A 11 -5.82 8.11 -8.54
C HIS A 11 -4.72 7.12 -8.93
N VAL A 12 -4.40 7.02 -10.21
CA VAL A 12 -3.34 6.11 -10.70
C VAL A 12 -1.98 6.48 -10.10
N ILE A 13 -1.66 7.78 -10.07
CA ILE A 13 -0.42 8.26 -9.49
C ILE A 13 -0.34 7.88 -8.00
N ALA A 14 -1.42 8.10 -7.28
CA ALA A 14 -1.48 7.77 -5.84
C ALA A 14 -1.35 6.27 -5.60
N VAL A 15 -2.02 5.44 -6.41
CA VAL A 15 -1.96 3.98 -6.30
C VAL A 15 -0.53 3.50 -6.55
N VAL A 16 0.12 3.99 -7.60
CA VAL A 16 1.50 3.60 -7.92
C VAL A 16 2.44 3.99 -6.76
N SER A 17 2.31 5.20 -6.24
CA SER A 17 3.14 5.67 -5.13
C SER A 17 2.93 4.81 -3.88
N TRP A 18 1.68 4.49 -3.57
CA TRP A 18 1.33 3.65 -2.43
C TRP A 18 1.89 2.24 -2.58
N MET A 19 1.73 1.65 -3.76
CA MET A 19 2.22 0.29 -4.04
C MET A 19 3.74 0.22 -3.97
N VAL A 20 4.45 1.24 -4.46
CA VAL A 20 5.91 1.31 -4.33
C VAL A 20 6.30 1.23 -2.85
N GLY A 21 5.64 2.00 -1.99
CA GLY A 21 5.90 1.97 -0.55
C GLY A 21 5.58 0.62 0.07
N LEU A 22 4.42 0.05 -0.25
CA LEU A 22 3.98 -1.25 0.28
C LEU A 22 4.92 -2.39 -0.13
N LEU A 23 5.52 -2.29 -1.32
CA LEU A 23 6.45 -3.30 -1.83
C LEU A 23 7.87 -3.10 -1.28
N TYR A 24 8.24 -1.86 -0.99
CA TYR A 24 9.61 -1.54 -0.60
C TYR A 24 9.84 -1.60 0.92
N LEU A 25 8.86 -1.17 1.72
CA LEU A 25 9.03 -1.11 3.17
C LEU A 25 9.36 -2.48 3.80
N PRO A 26 8.69 -3.59 3.44
CA PRO A 26 9.08 -4.89 3.98
C PRO A 26 10.51 -5.28 3.62
N ARG A 27 11.02 -4.86 2.47
CA ARG A 27 12.42 -5.09 2.09
C ARG A 27 13.37 -4.34 3.00
N LEU A 28 13.02 -3.11 3.38
CA LEU A 28 13.80 -2.35 4.34
C LEU A 28 13.84 -3.07 5.69
N PHE A 29 12.70 -3.65 6.11
CA PHE A 29 12.64 -4.43 7.34
C PHE A 29 13.55 -5.66 7.28
N VAL A 30 13.59 -6.35 6.12
CA VAL A 30 14.48 -7.48 5.92
C VAL A 30 15.94 -7.07 6.16
N TYR A 31 16.36 -6.00 5.52
CA TYR A 31 17.74 -5.51 5.66
C TYR A 31 18.01 -4.98 7.07
N HIS A 32 17.01 -4.38 7.71
CA HIS A 32 17.13 -3.88 9.07
C HIS A 32 17.40 -5.03 10.04
N VAL A 33 16.68 -6.14 9.89
CA VAL A 33 16.89 -7.34 10.72
C VAL A 33 18.27 -7.94 10.48
N GLU A 34 18.71 -8.03 9.22
CA GLU A 34 19.98 -8.66 8.85
C GLU A 34 21.19 -7.80 9.18
N ASN A 35 21.02 -6.48 9.31
CA ASN A 35 22.10 -5.52 9.58
C ASN A 35 21.82 -4.73 10.85
N ASN A 36 21.68 -5.45 11.97
CA ASN A 36 21.22 -4.87 13.22
C ASN A 36 22.36 -4.35 14.09
N ASN A 37 23.20 -3.45 13.54
CA ASN A 37 24.14 -2.68 14.33
C ASN A 37 23.56 -1.29 14.58
N GLU A 38 24.07 -0.59 15.60
CA GLU A 38 23.50 0.68 16.05
C GLU A 38 23.49 1.76 14.96
N GLN A 39 24.57 1.92 14.22
CA GLN A 39 24.66 2.94 13.16
C GLN A 39 23.72 2.66 12.00
N THR A 40 23.73 1.42 11.52
CA THR A 40 22.89 0.99 10.40
C THR A 40 21.42 1.04 10.78
N SER A 41 21.09 0.61 12.01
CA SER A 41 19.72 0.66 12.52
C SER A 41 19.16 2.07 12.53
N LYS A 42 19.97 3.07 12.92
CA LYS A 42 19.55 4.47 12.90
C LYS A 42 19.15 4.93 11.49
N VAL A 43 19.97 4.57 10.50
CA VAL A 43 19.69 4.93 9.11
C VAL A 43 18.40 4.27 8.63
N PHE A 44 18.22 2.96 8.89
CA PHE A 44 17.00 2.26 8.51
C PHE A 44 15.77 2.85 9.17
N LYS A 45 15.84 3.21 10.43
CA LYS A 45 14.71 3.86 11.13
C LYS A 45 14.27 5.13 10.44
N ILE A 46 15.23 5.96 10.01
CA ILE A 46 14.96 7.19 9.30
C ILE A 46 14.30 6.90 7.94
N MET A 47 14.87 5.96 7.18
CA MET A 47 14.35 5.59 5.85
C MET A 47 12.93 5.06 5.95
N GLU A 48 12.69 4.16 6.88
CA GLU A 48 11.37 3.54 7.10
C GLU A 48 10.34 4.60 7.48
N LYS A 49 10.67 5.47 8.41
CA LYS A 49 9.77 6.51 8.89
C LYS A 49 9.42 7.52 7.80
N ARG A 50 10.43 7.95 7.02
CA ARG A 50 10.21 8.90 5.93
C ARG A 50 9.36 8.30 4.83
N LEU A 51 9.61 7.04 4.47
CA LEU A 51 8.82 6.35 3.47
C LEU A 51 7.35 6.29 3.89
N MET A 52 7.09 5.91 5.14
CA MET A 52 5.74 5.82 5.66
C MET A 52 5.04 7.18 5.69
N LYS A 53 5.69 8.19 6.26
CA LYS A 53 5.06 9.50 6.49
C LYS A 53 4.94 10.34 5.24
N ILE A 54 5.94 10.32 4.36
CA ILE A 54 6.00 11.24 3.23
C ILE A 54 5.33 10.65 2.00
N ILE A 55 5.42 9.33 1.80
CA ILE A 55 4.92 8.67 0.59
C ILE A 55 3.69 7.82 0.89
N MET A 56 3.80 6.87 1.80
CA MET A 56 2.76 5.85 1.99
C MET A 56 1.46 6.41 2.58
N ASN A 57 1.54 7.15 3.67
CA ASN A 57 0.34 7.69 4.30
C ASN A 57 -0.41 8.67 3.39
N PRO A 58 0.26 9.69 2.79
CA PRO A 58 -0.43 10.56 1.84
C PRO A 58 -0.98 9.82 0.63
N ALA A 59 -0.23 8.88 0.07
CA ALA A 59 -0.66 8.12 -1.10
C ALA A 59 -1.90 7.28 -0.81
N MET A 60 -1.95 6.61 0.34
CA MET A 60 -3.13 5.85 0.76
C MET A 60 -4.36 6.75 0.87
N ILE A 61 -4.22 7.89 1.52
CA ILE A 61 -5.31 8.83 1.72
C ILE A 61 -5.84 9.34 0.38
N ILE A 62 -4.93 9.76 -0.52
CA ILE A 62 -5.30 10.24 -1.85
C ILE A 62 -5.95 9.12 -2.67
N THR A 63 -5.46 7.90 -2.56
CA THR A 63 -6.04 6.73 -3.24
C THR A 63 -7.49 6.53 -2.83
N TRP A 64 -7.79 6.58 -1.53
CA TRP A 64 -9.16 6.43 -1.04
C TRP A 64 -10.05 7.59 -1.46
N ILE A 65 -9.58 8.83 -1.32
CA ILE A 65 -10.37 10.02 -1.68
C ILE A 65 -10.70 9.99 -3.18
N THR A 66 -9.72 9.77 -4.03
CA THR A 66 -9.95 9.75 -5.47
C THR A 66 -10.77 8.54 -5.91
N GLY A 67 -10.53 7.38 -5.30
CA GLY A 67 -11.29 6.18 -5.59
C GLY A 67 -12.76 6.32 -5.25
N LEU A 68 -13.08 6.86 -4.08
CA LEU A 68 -14.46 7.11 -3.66
C LEU A 68 -15.12 8.18 -4.53
N SER A 69 -14.37 9.20 -4.93
CA SER A 69 -14.88 10.26 -5.82
C SER A 69 -15.20 9.69 -7.20
N ILE A 70 -14.37 8.84 -7.75
CA ILE A 70 -14.62 8.18 -9.03
C ILE A 70 -15.85 7.28 -8.95
N TRP A 71 -15.99 6.53 -7.84
CA TRP A 71 -17.17 5.71 -7.62
C TRP A 71 -18.44 6.53 -7.60
N TRP A 72 -18.42 7.69 -6.95
CA TRP A 72 -19.55 8.62 -6.94
C TRP A 72 -19.93 9.07 -8.36
N ILE A 73 -18.93 9.38 -9.20
CA ILE A 73 -19.16 9.81 -10.57
C ILE A 73 -19.74 8.68 -11.43
N LEU A 74 -19.24 7.45 -11.25
CA LEU A 74 -19.71 6.28 -12.01
C LEU A 74 -21.12 5.82 -11.60
N GLY A 75 -21.56 6.20 -10.40
CA GLY A 75 -22.84 5.78 -9.83
C GLY A 75 -22.65 4.75 -8.74
N LEU A 76 -23.36 4.93 -7.63
CA LEU A 76 -23.20 4.07 -6.46
C LEU A 76 -23.61 2.62 -6.72
N GLU A 77 -24.53 2.40 -7.66
CA GLU A 77 -24.99 1.07 -8.04
C GLU A 77 -23.89 0.21 -8.68
N THR A 78 -22.81 0.82 -9.17
CA THR A 78 -21.69 0.08 -9.75
C THR A 78 -20.98 -0.82 -8.74
N ILE A 79 -21.20 -0.61 -7.43
CA ILE A 79 -20.63 -1.49 -6.38
C ILE A 79 -21.12 -2.94 -6.52
N PHE A 80 -22.28 -3.15 -7.16
CA PHE A 80 -22.81 -4.48 -7.38
C PHE A 80 -22.09 -5.22 -8.51
N SER A 81 -21.27 -4.54 -9.30
CA SER A 81 -20.41 -5.22 -10.28
C SER A 81 -19.30 -5.98 -9.56
N LEU A 82 -18.93 -7.14 -10.10
CA LEU A 82 -17.95 -8.01 -9.48
C LEU A 82 -16.58 -7.34 -9.40
N TRP A 83 -16.15 -6.66 -10.48
CA TRP A 83 -14.83 -6.06 -10.53
C TRP A 83 -14.65 -4.96 -9.49
N LEU A 84 -15.67 -4.15 -9.27
CA LEU A 84 -15.59 -3.03 -8.33
C LEU A 84 -15.66 -3.49 -6.89
N SER A 85 -16.58 -4.42 -6.56
CA SER A 85 -16.68 -4.93 -5.19
C SER A 85 -15.43 -5.70 -4.79
N LEU A 86 -14.87 -6.52 -5.68
CA LEU A 86 -13.60 -7.21 -5.40
C LEU A 86 -12.45 -6.22 -5.23
N LYS A 87 -12.41 -5.17 -6.06
CA LYS A 87 -11.39 -4.14 -5.95
C LYS A 87 -11.45 -3.44 -4.60
N PHE A 88 -12.65 -3.09 -4.13
CA PHE A 88 -12.80 -2.45 -2.81
C PHE A 88 -12.34 -3.38 -1.69
N ILE A 89 -12.69 -4.66 -1.75
CA ILE A 89 -12.26 -5.65 -0.75
C ILE A 89 -10.73 -5.74 -0.73
N LEU A 90 -10.10 -5.83 -1.90
CA LEU A 90 -8.64 -5.94 -1.99
C LEU A 90 -7.94 -4.66 -1.54
N VAL A 91 -8.47 -3.50 -1.86
CA VAL A 91 -7.91 -2.22 -1.40
C VAL A 91 -8.06 -2.08 0.11
N PHE A 92 -9.17 -2.55 0.66
CA PHE A 92 -9.37 -2.58 2.11
C PHE A 92 -8.33 -3.50 2.77
N ALA A 93 -8.08 -4.67 2.17
CA ALA A 93 -7.04 -5.58 2.65
C ALA A 93 -5.65 -4.94 2.60
N LEU A 94 -5.34 -4.20 1.53
CA LEU A 94 -4.09 -3.45 1.43
C LEU A 94 -3.97 -2.38 2.51
N SER A 95 -5.08 -1.73 2.85
CA SER A 95 -5.10 -0.72 3.92
C SER A 95 -4.81 -1.37 5.27
N GLY A 96 -5.36 -2.56 5.52
CA GLY A 96 -5.03 -3.35 6.71
C GLY A 96 -3.55 -3.74 6.75
N TYR A 97 -3.02 -4.16 5.62
CA TYR A 97 -1.60 -4.48 5.48
C TYR A 97 -0.72 -3.25 5.75
N HIS A 98 -1.11 -2.09 5.23
CA HIS A 98 -0.44 -0.81 5.50
C HIS A 98 -0.40 -0.52 7.01
N GLY A 99 -1.53 -0.73 7.70
CA GLY A 99 -1.60 -0.56 9.15
C GLY A 99 -0.67 -1.53 9.88
N PHE A 100 -0.60 -2.78 9.42
CA PHE A 100 0.31 -3.77 9.97
C PHE A 100 1.78 -3.34 9.79
N LEU A 101 2.15 -2.84 8.60
CA LEU A 101 3.49 -2.33 8.36
C LEU A 101 3.81 -1.12 9.24
N SER A 102 2.82 -0.27 9.49
CA SER A 102 2.97 0.87 10.40
C SER A 102 3.30 0.39 11.81
N LYS A 103 2.65 -0.69 12.25
CA LYS A 103 2.94 -1.32 13.54
C LYS A 103 4.35 -1.89 13.57
N CYS A 104 4.78 -2.55 12.50
CA CYS A 104 6.15 -3.09 12.40
C CYS A 104 7.17 -1.97 12.45
N LEU A 105 6.89 -0.85 11.77
CA LEU A 105 7.73 0.34 11.81
C LEU A 105 7.96 0.82 13.24
N LYS A 106 6.88 0.88 14.01
CA LYS A 106 6.94 1.33 15.40
C LYS A 106 7.74 0.36 16.25
N ASP A 107 7.58 -0.95 16.01
CA ASP A 107 8.37 -1.95 16.72
C ASP A 107 9.86 -1.80 16.46
N PHE A 108 10.26 -1.51 15.21
CA PHE A 108 11.65 -1.22 14.89
C PHE A 108 12.12 0.08 15.54
N GLU A 109 11.29 1.12 15.51
CA GLU A 109 11.62 2.42 16.11
C GLU A 109 11.90 2.30 17.60
N LEU A 110 11.16 1.45 18.30
CA LEU A 110 11.30 1.22 19.75
C LEU A 110 12.21 0.04 20.08
N ASP A 111 12.89 -0.52 19.07
CA ASP A 111 13.77 -1.69 19.22
C ASP A 111 13.08 -2.90 19.84
N ARG A 112 11.80 -3.10 19.48
CA ARG A 112 10.97 -4.22 19.98
C ARG A 112 10.63 -5.24 18.90
N ASN A 113 11.27 -5.17 17.73
CA ASN A 113 10.99 -6.13 16.67
C ASN A 113 11.51 -7.53 17.05
N ASP A 114 10.64 -8.51 17.02
CA ASP A 114 10.96 -9.91 17.25
C ASP A 114 10.71 -10.79 16.01
N ARG A 115 10.35 -10.16 14.88
CA ARG A 115 10.05 -10.87 13.65
C ARG A 115 11.31 -11.09 12.83
N SER A 116 11.36 -12.25 12.14
CA SER A 116 12.54 -12.64 11.35
C SER A 116 12.54 -11.97 9.97
N SER A 117 13.71 -11.96 9.34
CA SER A 117 13.82 -11.49 7.94
C SER A 117 13.02 -12.38 6.98
N LYS A 118 12.94 -13.67 7.25
CA LYS A 118 12.12 -14.60 6.49
C LYS A 118 10.64 -14.21 6.50
N PHE A 119 10.15 -13.81 7.65
CA PHE A 119 8.77 -13.35 7.81
C PHE A 119 8.49 -12.15 6.89
N PHE A 120 9.37 -11.15 6.91
CA PHE A 120 9.19 -9.95 6.08
C PHE A 120 9.33 -10.26 4.58
N ARG A 121 10.18 -11.18 4.20
CA ARG A 121 10.29 -11.63 2.81
C ARG A 121 9.00 -12.30 2.35
N PHE A 122 8.42 -13.13 3.20
CA PHE A 122 7.17 -13.81 2.91
C PHE A 122 6.01 -12.83 2.74
N ILE A 123 5.84 -11.90 3.69
CA ILE A 123 4.71 -10.97 3.63
C ILE A 123 4.85 -9.96 2.49
N ASN A 124 6.06 -9.73 1.99
CA ASN A 124 6.26 -8.82 0.85
C ASN A 124 5.61 -9.34 -0.43
N GLU A 125 5.30 -10.63 -0.50
CA GLU A 125 4.59 -11.19 -1.65
C GLU A 125 3.11 -10.86 -1.66
N ILE A 126 2.51 -10.56 -0.50
CA ILE A 126 1.07 -10.27 -0.37
C ILE A 126 0.66 -9.07 -1.24
N PRO A 127 1.29 -7.89 -1.13
CA PRO A 127 0.90 -6.77 -1.98
C PRO A 127 1.16 -7.01 -3.46
N THR A 128 2.17 -7.81 -3.81
CA THR A 128 2.44 -8.17 -5.20
C THR A 128 1.28 -8.96 -5.79
N ILE A 129 0.80 -9.96 -5.08
CA ILE A 129 -0.32 -10.80 -5.52
C ILE A 129 -1.58 -9.94 -5.64
N ILE A 130 -1.86 -9.10 -4.65
CA ILE A 130 -3.02 -8.21 -4.66
C ILE A 130 -2.94 -7.24 -5.83
N LEU A 131 -1.78 -6.66 -6.10
CA LEU A 131 -1.58 -5.76 -7.23
C LEU A 131 -1.92 -6.44 -8.56
N ILE A 132 -1.42 -7.66 -8.76
CA ILE A 132 -1.68 -8.41 -9.99
C ILE A 132 -3.20 -8.61 -10.16
N ILE A 133 -3.88 -9.04 -9.10
CA ILE A 133 -5.33 -9.26 -9.14
C ILE A 133 -6.09 -7.96 -9.43
N VAL A 134 -5.72 -6.87 -8.76
CA VAL A 134 -6.39 -5.57 -8.93
C VAL A 134 -6.23 -5.06 -10.36
N VAL A 135 -5.03 -5.18 -10.94
CA VAL A 135 -4.79 -4.73 -12.30
C VAL A 135 -5.64 -5.53 -13.30
N PHE A 136 -5.71 -6.85 -13.14
CA PHE A 136 -6.56 -7.67 -14.00
C PHE A 136 -8.03 -7.30 -13.85
N LEU A 137 -8.50 -7.08 -12.62
CA LEU A 137 -9.89 -6.68 -12.39
C LEU A 137 -10.24 -5.35 -13.06
N VAL A 138 -9.32 -4.38 -12.98
CA VAL A 138 -9.57 -3.06 -13.56
C VAL A 138 -9.53 -3.10 -15.09
N ILE A 139 -8.63 -3.89 -15.67
CA ILE A 139 -8.51 -3.97 -17.13
C ILE A 139 -9.65 -4.79 -17.74
N PHE A 140 -9.96 -5.95 -17.17
CA PHE A 140 -10.99 -6.84 -17.73
C PHE A 140 -12.41 -6.48 -17.28
N LYS A 141 -12.56 -5.88 -16.10
CA LYS A 141 -13.84 -5.47 -15.52
C LYS A 141 -14.93 -6.56 -15.63
N PRO A 142 -14.73 -7.74 -15.03
CA PRO A 142 -15.75 -8.79 -15.06
C PRO A 142 -17.07 -8.32 -14.45
N ALA A 143 -18.17 -8.86 -14.95
CA ALA A 143 -19.52 -8.43 -14.56
C ALA A 143 -19.81 -8.59 -13.06
#